data_267ce31394da94017bae6c313e18d77e
#
_entry.id   267ce31394da94017bae6c313e18d77e
#
_cell.length_a   1.000
_cell.length_b   1.000
_cell.length_c   1.000
_cell.angle_alpha   90.00
_cell.angle_beta   90.00
_cell.angle_gamma   90.00
#
_symmetry.space_group_name_H-M   'P 1'
#
loop_
_entity.id
_entity.type
_entity.pdbx_description
1 polymer ?
#
loop_
_entity_poly.entity_id
_entity_poly.type
_entity_poly.pdbx_seq_one_letter_code
_entity_poly.pdbx_strand_id
1 'polypeptide(L)'
;DDLHLELKDDVTSAAVDELQQRLDTPDPASGEFNPYRVELQVELDNARKLLATQGLEGTVRVHNGISSARDNRSLGISGLNAWQPLGAVVAEGDQIVVYTGAKGAVTGKEAPLRLVVSQQHPESSNVSKTIATLKVGRNEITIPSLSSLDVEHGGQLYVEYTGDNDAADWGVRVSGAQAVPVLDLYQVDDPAERLARTTAYVQALEAYVPALEESHGKLHGAGGNAAVRYGYDPKNCVLNATDVMLDQMMYSVPAQQMLAGAGSGTADERAARLLASFDAMDQMMELFYQHKGLADSFDAGTDAAVIKSNLLPSQHLNIRYTRMFAGAFMY
;
A
#
# COMPACT_ATOMS: atom_id res chain seq x y z
N ASP A 1 0.17 -20.85 4.43
CA ASP A 1 -0.75 -20.33 3.41
C ASP A 1 0.02 -19.61 2.29
N ASP A 2 -0.65 -19.17 1.24
CA ASP A 2 -0.01 -18.53 0.07
C ASP A 2 0.60 -17.16 0.37
N LEU A 3 0.19 -16.53 1.48
CA LEU A 3 0.75 -15.26 1.97
C LEU A 3 1.93 -15.47 2.93
N HIS A 4 2.23 -16.70 3.29
CA HIS A 4 3.19 -17.04 4.35
C HIS A 4 2.87 -16.36 5.68
N LEU A 5 1.57 -16.29 6.03
CA LEU A 5 1.07 -15.68 7.26
C LEU A 5 0.75 -16.70 8.35
N GLU A 6 0.65 -17.97 7.97
CA GLU A 6 0.37 -19.07 8.88
C GLU A 6 1.40 -20.18 8.69
N LEU A 7 1.84 -20.72 9.78
CA LEU A 7 2.69 -21.91 9.78
C LEU A 7 1.81 -23.17 9.60
N LYS A 8 2.39 -24.20 9.05
CA LYS A 8 1.78 -25.53 9.10
C LYS A 8 1.77 -26.02 10.55
N ASP A 9 0.78 -26.86 10.89
CA ASP A 9 0.58 -27.35 12.25
C ASP A 9 1.77 -28.11 12.83
N ASP A 10 2.63 -28.66 11.97
CA ASP A 10 3.81 -29.42 12.33
C ASP A 10 5.09 -28.57 12.48
N VAL A 11 5.03 -27.27 12.19
CA VAL A 11 6.19 -26.39 12.35
C VAL A 11 6.40 -26.02 13.81
N THR A 12 7.57 -26.36 14.32
CA THR A 12 7.98 -26.08 15.69
C THR A 12 9.22 -25.19 15.73
N SER A 13 9.49 -24.57 16.89
CA SER A 13 10.74 -23.80 17.08
C SER A 13 11.98 -24.64 16.80
N ALA A 14 11.96 -25.90 17.19
CA ALA A 14 13.08 -26.85 16.96
C ALA A 14 13.31 -27.08 15.45
N ALA A 15 12.23 -27.20 14.66
CA ALA A 15 12.35 -27.35 13.21
C ALA A 15 12.92 -26.08 12.55
N VAL A 16 12.52 -24.91 13.02
CA VAL A 16 13.06 -23.62 12.54
C VAL A 16 14.55 -23.48 12.89
N ASP A 17 14.95 -23.90 14.09
CA ASP A 17 16.35 -23.86 14.52
C ASP A 17 17.23 -24.86 13.76
N GLU A 18 16.72 -26.04 13.42
CA GLU A 18 17.40 -26.98 12.54
C GLU A 18 17.62 -26.40 11.14
N LEU A 19 16.60 -25.77 10.57
CA LEU A 19 16.72 -25.08 9.27
C LEU A 19 17.72 -23.92 9.33
N GLN A 20 17.77 -23.19 10.45
CA GLN A 20 18.78 -22.15 10.66
C GLN A 20 20.20 -22.71 10.65
N GLN A 21 20.43 -23.82 11.38
CA GLN A 21 21.75 -24.48 11.37
C GLN A 21 22.17 -24.92 9.98
N ARG A 22 21.22 -25.46 9.19
CA ARG A 22 21.49 -25.85 7.80
C ARG A 22 21.82 -24.64 6.93
N LEU A 23 21.13 -23.49 7.13
CA LEU A 23 21.38 -22.27 6.39
C LEU A 23 22.73 -21.64 6.73
N ASP A 24 23.19 -21.81 7.98
CA ASP A 24 24.45 -21.28 8.49
C ASP A 24 25.65 -22.23 8.25
N THR A 25 25.40 -23.41 7.69
CA THR A 25 26.41 -24.39 7.38
C THR A 25 26.70 -24.39 5.88
N PRO A 26 27.94 -24.11 5.44
CA PRO A 26 28.29 -24.19 4.02
C PRO A 26 28.22 -25.63 3.51
N ASP A 27 27.97 -25.78 2.23
CA ASP A 27 28.00 -27.11 1.58
C ASP A 27 29.36 -27.79 1.76
N PRO A 28 29.42 -29.01 2.28
CA PRO A 28 30.69 -29.67 2.56
C PRO A 28 31.56 -29.93 1.31
N ALA A 29 30.95 -30.04 0.14
CA ALA A 29 31.64 -30.33 -1.10
C ALA A 29 32.19 -29.10 -1.80
N SER A 30 31.41 -27.98 -1.78
CA SER A 30 31.80 -26.73 -2.43
C SER A 30 32.41 -25.69 -1.48
N GLY A 31 32.12 -25.79 -0.17
CA GLY A 31 32.46 -24.78 0.82
C GLY A 31 31.63 -23.50 0.71
N GLU A 32 30.64 -23.47 -0.16
CA GLU A 32 29.78 -22.30 -0.41
C GLU A 32 28.49 -22.37 0.42
N PHE A 33 28.02 -21.20 0.83
CA PHE A 33 26.70 -21.08 1.46
C PHE A 33 25.59 -21.14 0.40
N ASN A 34 24.39 -21.50 0.87
CA ASN A 34 23.20 -21.47 0.02
C ASN A 34 23.05 -20.09 -0.65
N PRO A 35 22.94 -20.00 -1.99
CA PRO A 35 22.85 -18.74 -2.72
C PRO A 35 21.61 -17.90 -2.33
N TYR A 36 20.56 -18.54 -1.81
CA TYR A 36 19.34 -17.88 -1.32
C TYR A 36 19.37 -17.61 0.18
N ARG A 37 20.55 -17.61 0.81
CA ARG A 37 20.69 -17.49 2.27
C ARG A 37 19.98 -16.26 2.83
N VAL A 38 20.08 -15.13 2.18
CA VAL A 38 19.47 -13.86 2.66
C VAL A 38 17.95 -13.95 2.67
N GLU A 39 17.37 -14.47 1.59
CA GLU A 39 15.91 -14.64 1.47
C GLU A 39 15.37 -15.68 2.45
N LEU A 40 16.05 -16.82 2.56
CA LEU A 40 15.66 -17.87 3.48
C LEU A 40 15.80 -17.44 4.94
N GLN A 41 16.76 -16.56 5.27
CA GLN A 41 16.87 -15.98 6.61
C GLN A 41 15.61 -15.16 6.96
N VAL A 42 15.11 -14.35 6.02
CA VAL A 42 13.88 -13.57 6.22
C VAL A 42 12.69 -14.49 6.51
N GLU A 43 12.56 -15.61 5.78
CA GLU A 43 11.48 -16.57 6.01
C GLU A 43 11.60 -17.29 7.37
N LEU A 44 12.82 -17.61 7.80
CA LEU A 44 13.04 -18.19 9.14
C LEU A 44 12.70 -17.19 10.25
N ASP A 45 13.05 -15.91 10.08
CA ASP A 45 12.72 -14.87 11.04
C ASP A 45 11.20 -14.60 11.08
N ASN A 46 10.51 -14.67 9.94
CA ASN A 46 9.05 -14.62 9.86
C ASN A 46 8.42 -15.83 10.56
N ALA A 47 8.96 -17.04 10.36
CA ALA A 47 8.48 -18.23 11.05
C ALA A 47 8.60 -18.09 12.57
N ARG A 48 9.70 -17.52 13.08
CA ARG A 48 9.86 -17.24 14.52
C ARG A 48 8.84 -16.24 15.03
N LYS A 49 8.57 -15.17 14.28
CA LYS A 49 7.53 -14.18 14.63
C LYS A 49 6.16 -14.84 14.72
N LEU A 50 5.80 -15.68 13.75
CA LEU A 50 4.52 -16.41 13.74
C LEU A 50 4.43 -17.41 14.91
N LEU A 51 5.51 -18.13 15.22
CA LEU A 51 5.55 -19.02 16.41
C LEU A 51 5.37 -18.23 17.71
N ALA A 52 5.87 -17.00 17.78
CA ALA A 52 5.69 -16.10 18.91
C ALA A 52 4.32 -15.37 18.88
N THR A 53 3.40 -15.76 18.00
CA THR A 53 2.09 -15.11 17.80
C THR A 53 2.17 -13.63 17.42
N GLN A 54 3.27 -13.21 16.83
CA GLN A 54 3.46 -11.87 16.31
C GLN A 54 2.98 -11.81 14.85
N GLY A 55 2.30 -10.74 14.47
CA GLY A 55 1.93 -10.50 13.07
C GLY A 55 3.16 -10.22 12.20
N LEU A 56 3.04 -10.49 10.91
CA LEU A 56 4.06 -10.12 9.92
C LEU A 56 3.81 -8.71 9.39
N GLU A 57 4.88 -7.92 9.33
CA GLU A 57 4.84 -6.58 8.74
C GLU A 57 4.63 -6.64 7.22
N GLY A 58 4.03 -5.58 6.68
CA GLY A 58 3.84 -5.42 5.23
C GLY A 58 2.67 -6.22 4.65
N THR A 59 1.81 -6.83 5.49
CA THR A 59 0.59 -7.49 5.01
C THR A 59 -0.56 -6.49 4.92
N VAL A 60 -1.21 -6.47 3.76
CA VAL A 60 -2.37 -5.63 3.48
C VAL A 60 -3.51 -6.51 3.01
N ARG A 61 -4.69 -6.33 3.62
CA ARG A 61 -5.93 -6.90 3.13
C ARG A 61 -6.45 -6.05 1.99
N VAL A 62 -6.83 -6.70 0.89
CA VAL A 62 -7.41 -6.01 -0.27
C VAL A 62 -8.92 -5.86 -0.07
N HIS A 63 -9.41 -4.65 -0.19
CA HIS A 63 -10.83 -4.34 -0.09
C HIS A 63 -11.51 -4.57 -1.44
N ASN A 64 -12.30 -5.63 -1.54
CA ASN A 64 -13.01 -5.99 -2.78
C ASN A 64 -14.09 -4.96 -3.18
N GLY A 65 -14.51 -4.11 -2.25
CA GLY A 65 -15.40 -2.99 -2.51
C GLY A 65 -14.77 -1.92 -3.41
N ILE A 66 -13.43 -1.81 -3.39
CA ILE A 66 -12.67 -0.87 -4.22
C ILE A 66 -12.14 -1.62 -5.44
N SER A 67 -12.77 -1.44 -6.60
CA SER A 67 -12.47 -2.22 -7.80
C SER A 67 -12.44 -1.39 -9.07
N SER A 68 -11.48 -1.69 -9.95
CA SER A 68 -11.42 -1.13 -11.29
C SER A 68 -12.28 -1.86 -12.33
N ALA A 69 -12.83 -3.03 -12.00
CA ALA A 69 -13.68 -3.79 -12.91
C ALA A 69 -15.07 -3.17 -13.09
N ARG A 70 -15.53 -2.41 -12.09
CA ARG A 70 -16.83 -1.75 -12.18
C ARG A 70 -16.74 -0.51 -13.03
N ASP A 71 -17.68 -0.39 -13.97
CA ASP A 71 -17.85 0.82 -14.77
C ASP A 71 -18.33 1.96 -13.87
N ASN A 72 -17.39 2.80 -13.47
CA ASN A 72 -17.72 4.04 -12.75
C ASN A 72 -18.13 5.15 -13.71
N ARG A 73 -18.94 4.85 -14.66
CA ARG A 73 -19.47 5.76 -15.67
C ARG A 73 -19.16 7.22 -15.38
N SER A 74 -18.73 7.93 -16.35
CA SER A 74 -18.35 9.34 -16.29
C SER A 74 -19.25 10.16 -15.36
N LEU A 75 -18.94 10.14 -14.07
CA LEU A 75 -19.61 10.96 -13.06
C LEU A 75 -19.23 12.44 -13.22
N GLY A 76 -18.40 12.73 -14.23
CA GLY A 76 -17.82 14.05 -14.41
C GLY A 76 -16.78 14.38 -13.32
N ILE A 77 -16.21 13.34 -12.69
CA ILE A 77 -15.15 13.49 -11.68
C ILE A 77 -13.89 12.87 -12.26
N SER A 78 -12.82 13.62 -12.33
CA SER A 78 -11.49 13.11 -12.64
C SER A 78 -10.78 12.63 -11.38
N GLY A 79 -9.82 11.70 -11.54
CA GLY A 79 -8.98 11.25 -10.43
C GLY A 79 -9.54 10.09 -9.62
N LEU A 80 -10.65 9.47 -10.05
CA LEU A 80 -11.13 8.21 -9.46
C LEU A 80 -10.18 7.07 -9.85
N ASN A 81 -9.76 6.29 -8.87
CA ASN A 81 -9.02 5.05 -9.10
C ASN A 81 -9.30 4.00 -8.01
N ALA A 82 -8.91 2.76 -8.29
CA ALA A 82 -9.09 1.62 -7.38
C ALA A 82 -7.77 1.22 -6.71
N TRP A 83 -6.83 2.13 -6.55
CA TRP A 83 -5.56 1.83 -5.91
C TRP A 83 -5.70 1.75 -4.41
N GLN A 84 -5.10 0.72 -3.83
CA GLN A 84 -5.06 0.49 -2.39
C GLN A 84 -3.60 0.48 -1.95
N PRO A 85 -3.20 1.31 -0.97
CA PRO A 85 -1.81 1.49 -0.61
C PRO A 85 -1.23 0.25 0.07
N LEU A 86 -0.03 -0.14 -0.32
CA LEU A 86 0.70 -1.26 0.31
C LEU A 86 1.65 -0.81 1.43
N GLY A 87 1.72 0.47 1.72
CA GLY A 87 2.63 0.99 2.74
C GLY A 87 4.11 0.75 2.41
N ALA A 88 4.44 0.76 1.14
CA ALA A 88 5.77 0.43 0.64
C ALA A 88 6.21 1.38 -0.47
N VAL A 89 7.50 1.70 -0.48
CA VAL A 89 8.17 2.49 -1.52
C VAL A 89 9.25 1.64 -2.15
N VAL A 90 9.39 1.76 -3.45
CA VAL A 90 10.41 1.10 -4.26
C VAL A 90 11.09 2.09 -5.19
N ALA A 91 12.28 1.71 -5.65
CA ALA A 91 12.98 2.42 -6.69
C ALA A 91 13.29 1.49 -7.88
N GLU A 92 13.64 2.09 -9.02
CA GLU A 92 14.05 1.37 -10.23
C GLU A 92 15.19 0.39 -9.94
N GLY A 93 15.01 -0.86 -10.35
CA GLY A 93 15.99 -1.93 -10.15
C GLY A 93 15.87 -2.68 -8.82
N ASP A 94 15.00 -2.25 -7.90
CA ASP A 94 14.73 -3.02 -6.69
C ASP A 94 14.18 -4.41 -7.02
N GLN A 95 14.62 -5.39 -6.26
CA GLN A 95 14.09 -6.74 -6.29
C GLN A 95 13.19 -6.93 -5.07
N ILE A 96 11.91 -7.14 -5.35
CA ILE A 96 10.91 -7.38 -4.30
C ILE A 96 10.24 -8.73 -4.49
N VAL A 97 9.73 -9.27 -3.40
CA VAL A 97 8.86 -10.44 -3.43
C VAL A 97 7.47 -10.02 -2.95
N VAL A 98 6.47 -10.31 -3.77
CA VAL A 98 5.07 -10.03 -3.44
C VAL A 98 4.34 -11.36 -3.29
N TYR A 99 3.84 -11.63 -2.10
CA TYR A 99 2.99 -12.77 -1.82
C TYR A 99 1.53 -12.36 -1.95
N THR A 100 0.76 -13.14 -2.67
CA THR A 100 -0.65 -12.85 -2.98
C THR A 100 -1.47 -14.10 -2.75
N GLY A 101 -2.57 -13.98 -2.05
CA GLY A 101 -3.43 -15.13 -1.78
C GLY A 101 -4.83 -14.74 -1.33
N ALA A 102 -5.71 -15.75 -1.41
CA ALA A 102 -7.03 -15.72 -0.83
C ALA A 102 -7.42 -17.16 -0.45
N LYS A 103 -8.33 -17.32 0.49
CA LYS A 103 -8.80 -18.65 0.89
C LYS A 103 -9.41 -19.37 -0.31
N GLY A 104 -8.88 -20.55 -0.63
CA GLY A 104 -9.32 -21.37 -1.76
C GLY A 104 -8.72 -20.98 -3.11
N ALA A 105 -7.88 -19.96 -3.17
CA ALA A 105 -7.16 -19.60 -4.39
C ALA A 105 -6.09 -20.65 -4.74
N VAL A 106 -5.80 -20.79 -6.04
CA VAL A 106 -4.87 -21.81 -6.54
C VAL A 106 -3.54 -21.17 -6.88
N THR A 107 -2.48 -21.60 -6.19
CA THR A 107 -1.10 -21.12 -6.42
C THR A 107 -0.69 -21.22 -7.89
N GLY A 108 -0.04 -20.16 -8.38
CA GLY A 108 0.42 -20.06 -9.77
C GLY A 108 -0.65 -19.59 -10.77
N LYS A 109 -1.93 -19.47 -10.35
CA LYS A 109 -2.98 -18.86 -11.16
C LYS A 109 -2.95 -17.35 -11.05
N GLU A 110 -3.44 -16.66 -12.07
CA GLU A 110 -3.61 -15.20 -11.99
C GLU A 110 -4.56 -14.82 -10.88
N ALA A 111 -4.15 -13.84 -10.08
CA ALA A 111 -5.01 -13.17 -9.12
C ALA A 111 -5.64 -11.94 -9.79
N PRO A 112 -6.84 -11.51 -9.39
CA PRO A 112 -7.46 -10.29 -9.91
C PRO A 112 -6.79 -9.03 -9.32
N LEU A 113 -5.47 -9.00 -9.32
CA LEU A 113 -4.65 -7.97 -8.67
C LEU A 113 -3.53 -7.51 -9.60
N ARG A 114 -3.40 -6.19 -9.73
CA ARG A 114 -2.27 -5.55 -10.40
C ARG A 114 -1.44 -4.78 -9.41
N LEU A 115 -0.13 -4.82 -9.58
CA LEU A 115 0.81 -4.01 -8.82
C LEU A 115 1.10 -2.71 -9.58
N VAL A 116 0.92 -1.59 -8.91
CA VAL A 116 1.09 -0.25 -9.47
C VAL A 116 2.13 0.51 -8.65
N VAL A 117 3.06 1.17 -9.34
CA VAL A 117 3.92 2.19 -8.75
C VAL A 117 3.34 3.55 -9.08
N SER A 118 3.25 4.43 -8.09
CA SER A 118 2.83 5.80 -8.30
C SER A 118 3.72 6.78 -7.56
N GLN A 119 3.94 7.95 -8.17
CA GLN A 119 4.81 8.99 -7.67
C GLN A 119 4.01 10.18 -7.15
N GLN A 120 4.40 10.72 -5.99
CA GLN A 120 3.77 11.92 -5.43
C GLN A 120 4.26 13.21 -6.08
N HIS A 121 5.49 13.20 -6.55
CA HIS A 121 6.15 14.38 -7.12
C HIS A 121 6.51 14.18 -8.59
N PRO A 122 5.54 13.83 -9.48
CA PRO A 122 5.88 13.60 -10.87
C PRO A 122 6.36 14.90 -11.53
N GLU A 123 7.44 14.82 -12.27
CA GLU A 123 7.91 15.92 -13.13
C GLU A 123 7.27 15.86 -14.52
N SER A 124 6.48 14.83 -14.77
CA SER A 124 5.73 14.64 -16.01
C SER A 124 4.25 14.37 -15.72
N SER A 125 3.43 14.33 -16.76
CA SER A 125 2.03 13.91 -16.65
C SER A 125 1.85 12.43 -16.28
N ASN A 126 2.92 11.64 -16.30
CA ASN A 126 2.91 10.24 -15.92
C ASN A 126 3.06 10.09 -14.40
N VAL A 127 1.97 9.91 -13.71
CA VAL A 127 1.94 9.78 -12.25
C VAL A 127 2.04 8.35 -11.77
N SER A 128 1.86 7.35 -12.65
CA SER A 128 1.82 5.94 -12.26
C SER A 128 2.23 5.00 -13.39
N LYS A 129 2.60 3.78 -13.00
CA LYS A 129 2.91 2.68 -13.92
C LYS A 129 2.45 1.35 -13.31
N THR A 130 1.65 0.59 -14.06
CA THR A 130 1.40 -0.82 -13.72
C THR A 130 2.66 -1.61 -14.01
N ILE A 131 3.18 -2.33 -13.03
CA ILE A 131 4.45 -3.06 -13.12
C ILE A 131 4.27 -4.57 -13.21
N ALA A 132 3.18 -5.12 -12.68
CA ALA A 132 2.90 -6.54 -12.76
C ALA A 132 1.39 -6.85 -12.64
N THR A 133 0.96 -7.95 -13.25
CA THR A 133 -0.24 -8.70 -12.85
C THR A 133 0.22 -9.79 -11.90
N LEU A 134 -0.41 -9.89 -10.73
CA LEU A 134 0.01 -10.81 -9.68
C LEU A 134 -0.58 -12.20 -9.89
N LYS A 135 0.16 -13.21 -9.46
CA LYS A 135 -0.29 -14.60 -9.39
C LYS A 135 -0.41 -15.00 -7.93
N VAL A 136 -1.33 -15.91 -7.66
CA VAL A 136 -1.47 -16.52 -6.32
C VAL A 136 -0.15 -17.17 -5.90
N GLY A 137 0.27 -16.92 -4.68
CA GLY A 137 1.55 -17.34 -4.13
C GLY A 137 2.65 -16.29 -4.31
N ARG A 138 3.88 -16.75 -4.51
CA ARG A 138 5.10 -15.93 -4.55
C ARG A 138 5.33 -15.31 -5.94
N ASN A 139 5.47 -14.00 -5.99
CA ASN A 139 5.82 -13.24 -7.18
C ASN A 139 7.17 -12.54 -6.96
N GLU A 140 8.19 -12.90 -7.73
CA GLU A 140 9.49 -12.21 -7.77
C GLU A 140 9.42 -11.10 -8.82
N ILE A 141 9.66 -9.88 -8.41
CA ILE A 141 9.49 -8.71 -9.28
C ILE A 141 10.73 -7.84 -9.19
N THR A 142 11.36 -7.61 -10.33
CA THR A 142 12.36 -6.55 -10.48
C THR A 142 11.64 -5.28 -10.92
N ILE A 143 11.76 -4.20 -10.17
CA ILE A 143 11.11 -2.94 -10.48
C ILE A 143 11.69 -2.39 -11.78
N PRO A 144 10.85 -2.19 -12.81
CA PRO A 144 11.30 -1.71 -14.11
C PRO A 144 11.72 -0.24 -14.05
N SER A 145 12.22 0.28 -15.16
CA SER A 145 12.56 1.70 -15.25
C SER A 145 11.38 2.61 -14.92
N LEU A 146 11.60 3.52 -13.98
CA LEU A 146 10.65 4.51 -13.49
C LEU A 146 11.06 5.95 -13.88
N SER A 147 11.99 6.09 -14.81
CA SER A 147 12.55 7.38 -15.25
C SER A 147 11.49 8.36 -15.79
N SER A 148 10.31 7.85 -16.17
CA SER A 148 9.19 8.68 -16.61
C SER A 148 8.32 9.21 -15.47
N LEU A 149 8.51 8.73 -14.24
CA LEU A 149 7.69 9.10 -13.10
C LEU A 149 8.28 10.27 -12.32
N ASP A 150 9.55 10.18 -11.94
CA ASP A 150 10.22 11.20 -11.11
C ASP A 150 11.72 11.17 -11.30
N VAL A 151 12.38 12.24 -10.81
CA VAL A 151 13.83 12.38 -10.74
C VAL A 151 14.49 11.29 -9.91
N GLU A 152 13.89 10.83 -8.85
CA GLU A 152 14.39 9.74 -8.00
C GLU A 152 14.05 8.35 -8.54
N HIS A 153 13.35 8.24 -9.67
CA HIS A 153 13.01 6.98 -10.31
C HIS A 153 12.42 5.94 -9.33
N GLY A 154 11.56 6.40 -8.44
CA GLY A 154 10.92 5.58 -7.43
C GLY A 154 9.45 5.95 -7.26
N GLY A 155 8.78 5.27 -6.35
CA GLY A 155 7.40 5.60 -6.00
C GLY A 155 6.80 4.63 -4.99
N GLN A 156 5.57 4.95 -4.57
CA GLN A 156 4.78 4.14 -3.67
C GLN A 156 4.14 2.98 -4.43
N LEU A 157 4.07 1.84 -3.77
CA LEU A 157 3.38 0.65 -4.27
C LEU A 157 1.91 0.66 -3.86
N TYR A 158 1.08 0.32 -4.83
CA TYR A 158 -0.35 0.10 -4.67
C TYR A 158 -0.74 -1.23 -5.28
N VAL A 159 -1.79 -1.82 -4.73
CA VAL A 159 -2.51 -2.90 -5.39
C VAL A 159 -3.81 -2.35 -5.98
N GLU A 160 -4.12 -2.76 -7.20
CA GLU A 160 -5.39 -2.50 -7.88
C GLU A 160 -6.16 -3.82 -7.99
N TYR A 161 -7.32 -3.88 -7.34
CA TYR A 161 -8.22 -5.01 -7.50
C TYR A 161 -9.01 -4.87 -8.80
N THR A 162 -8.97 -5.91 -9.62
CA THR A 162 -9.60 -5.96 -10.96
C THR A 162 -10.77 -6.93 -11.01
N GLY A 163 -11.13 -7.55 -9.88
CA GLY A 163 -12.26 -8.46 -9.77
C GLY A 163 -13.60 -7.72 -9.63
N ASP A 164 -14.67 -8.41 -9.93
CA ASP A 164 -16.03 -7.89 -9.79
C ASP A 164 -16.67 -8.40 -8.49
N ASN A 165 -16.17 -7.87 -7.37
CA ASN A 165 -16.73 -8.13 -6.02
C ASN A 165 -16.91 -9.62 -5.70
N ASP A 166 -15.91 -10.44 -6.00
CA ASP A 166 -15.89 -11.84 -5.60
C ASP A 166 -15.87 -11.95 -4.06
N ALA A 167 -16.30 -13.09 -3.54
CA ALA A 167 -16.32 -13.36 -2.11
C ALA A 167 -14.91 -13.71 -1.55
N ALA A 168 -13.87 -13.67 -2.38
CA ALA A 168 -12.53 -14.03 -1.96
C ALA A 168 -11.91 -12.90 -1.12
N ASP A 169 -11.31 -13.28 0.00
CA ASP A 169 -10.63 -12.38 0.91
C ASP A 169 -9.15 -12.27 0.51
N TRP A 170 -8.87 -11.38 -0.44
CA TRP A 170 -7.54 -11.20 -0.99
C TRP A 170 -6.62 -10.48 -0.02
N GLY A 171 -5.39 -10.95 0.05
CA GLY A 171 -4.31 -10.31 0.79
C GLY A 171 -3.03 -10.24 -0.03
N VAL A 172 -2.22 -9.26 0.30
CA VAL A 172 -0.91 -9.00 -0.32
C VAL A 172 0.10 -8.72 0.79
N ARG A 173 1.28 -9.33 0.70
CA ARG A 173 2.43 -9.04 1.56
C ARG A 173 3.64 -8.72 0.68
N VAL A 174 4.28 -7.59 0.94
CA VAL A 174 5.47 -7.15 0.21
C VAL A 174 6.71 -7.34 1.08
N SER A 175 7.76 -7.88 0.48
CA SER A 175 9.09 -8.01 1.09
C SER A 175 10.14 -7.40 0.17
N GLY A 176 11.14 -6.74 0.75
CA GLY A 176 12.23 -6.10 -0.01
C GLY A 176 11.95 -4.64 -0.44
N ALA A 177 10.82 -4.07 -0.03
CA ALA A 177 10.51 -2.64 -0.20
C ALA A 177 10.75 -1.87 1.10
N GLN A 178 10.84 -0.55 1.00
CA GLN A 178 10.93 0.35 2.15
C GLN A 178 9.53 0.63 2.69
N ALA A 179 9.30 0.39 3.99
CA ALA A 179 8.01 0.65 4.62
C ALA A 179 7.78 2.16 4.80
N VAL A 180 6.54 2.60 4.55
CA VAL A 180 6.05 3.95 4.81
C VAL A 180 4.74 3.90 5.60
N PRO A 181 4.45 4.89 6.45
CA PRO A 181 3.21 4.92 7.22
C PRO A 181 1.98 4.99 6.30
N VAL A 182 0.97 4.19 6.63
CA VAL A 182 -0.34 4.20 5.96
C VAL A 182 -1.43 4.13 7.03
N LEU A 183 -2.52 4.84 6.80
CA LEU A 183 -3.74 4.76 7.59
C LEU A 183 -4.87 4.21 6.73
N ASP A 184 -5.43 3.08 7.14
CA ASP A 184 -6.61 2.48 6.53
C ASP A 184 -7.79 2.60 7.48
N LEU A 185 -8.77 3.42 7.09
CA LEU A 185 -10.05 3.63 7.79
C LEU A 185 -11.25 3.19 6.93
N TYR A 186 -11.01 2.53 5.80
CA TYR A 186 -12.09 2.07 4.92
C TYR A 186 -12.99 1.07 5.65
N GLN A 187 -14.29 1.36 5.69
CA GLN A 187 -15.31 0.56 6.38
C GLN A 187 -15.00 0.28 7.88
N VAL A 188 -14.34 1.22 8.54
CA VAL A 188 -14.13 1.19 9.97
C VAL A 188 -15.17 2.09 10.63
N ASP A 189 -16.27 1.52 11.09
CA ASP A 189 -17.42 2.28 11.65
C ASP A 189 -17.24 2.61 13.14
N ASP A 190 -16.47 1.81 13.90
CA ASP A 190 -16.27 2.05 15.32
C ASP A 190 -15.39 3.28 15.58
N PRO A 191 -15.94 4.35 16.20
CA PRO A 191 -15.18 5.57 16.47
C PRO A 191 -13.94 5.35 17.36
N ALA A 192 -14.00 4.38 18.28
CA ALA A 192 -12.86 4.07 19.14
C ALA A 192 -11.74 3.41 18.36
N GLU A 193 -12.07 2.50 17.45
CA GLU A 193 -11.11 1.88 16.55
C GLU A 193 -10.52 2.89 15.56
N ARG A 194 -11.34 3.77 14.96
CA ARG A 194 -10.87 4.86 14.10
C ARG A 194 -9.85 5.74 14.81
N LEU A 195 -10.16 6.15 16.04
CA LEU A 195 -9.24 6.96 16.85
C LEU A 195 -7.95 6.19 17.19
N ALA A 196 -8.06 4.93 17.60
CA ALA A 196 -6.90 4.10 17.93
C ALA A 196 -5.96 3.90 16.73
N ARG A 197 -6.52 3.59 15.55
CA ARG A 197 -5.73 3.48 14.31
C ARG A 197 -5.06 4.79 13.93
N THR A 198 -5.78 5.91 14.05
CA THR A 198 -5.24 7.24 13.73
C THR A 198 -4.15 7.65 14.73
N THR A 199 -4.30 7.31 16.02
CA THR A 199 -3.26 7.54 17.02
C THR A 199 -1.98 6.74 16.71
N ALA A 200 -2.12 5.46 16.40
CA ALA A 200 -0.98 4.62 16.01
C ALA A 200 -0.29 5.16 14.74
N TYR A 201 -1.08 5.63 13.78
CA TYR A 201 -0.56 6.27 12.55
C TYR A 201 0.22 7.55 12.85
N VAL A 202 -0.29 8.43 13.73
CA VAL A 202 0.44 9.64 14.15
C VAL A 202 1.77 9.27 14.82
N GLN A 203 1.77 8.28 15.72
CA GLN A 203 3.00 7.78 16.35
C GLN A 203 3.99 7.22 15.31
N ALA A 204 3.49 6.49 14.31
CA ALA A 204 4.32 6.01 13.21
C ALA A 204 4.94 7.17 12.42
N LEU A 205 4.18 8.22 12.12
CA LEU A 205 4.71 9.43 11.46
C LEU A 205 5.75 10.16 12.32
N GLU A 206 5.53 10.25 13.64
CA GLU A 206 6.47 10.87 14.59
C GLU A 206 7.81 10.15 14.63
N ALA A 207 7.80 8.83 14.49
CA ALA A 207 9.03 8.03 14.38
C ALA A 207 9.65 8.10 12.99
N TYR A 208 8.83 8.09 11.95
CA TYR A 208 9.25 7.98 10.56
C TYR A 208 9.86 9.27 10.01
N VAL A 209 9.21 10.41 10.23
CA VAL A 209 9.61 11.69 9.63
C VAL A 209 11.02 12.12 10.02
N PRO A 210 11.46 12.04 11.30
CA PRO A 210 12.83 12.39 11.67
C PRO A 210 13.91 11.49 11.05
N ALA A 211 13.55 10.25 10.69
CA ALA A 211 14.46 9.27 10.11
C ALA A 211 14.57 9.34 8.57
N LEU A 212 13.83 10.22 7.91
CA LEU A 212 13.73 10.27 6.44
C LEU A 212 15.09 10.48 5.75
N GLU A 213 15.91 11.41 6.24
CA GLU A 213 17.22 11.71 5.64
C GLU A 213 18.17 10.52 5.77
N GLU A 214 18.21 9.88 6.93
CA GLU A 214 19.01 8.68 7.14
C GLU A 214 18.53 7.52 6.26
N SER A 215 17.21 7.32 6.16
CA SER A 215 16.61 6.27 5.34
C SER A 215 16.86 6.50 3.85
N HIS A 216 16.79 7.75 3.40
CA HIS A 216 17.14 8.14 2.04
C HIS A 216 18.64 7.87 1.74
N GLY A 217 19.52 8.16 2.67
CA GLY A 217 20.93 7.84 2.56
C GLY A 217 21.20 6.33 2.41
N LYS A 218 20.38 5.49 3.00
CA LYS A 218 20.42 4.02 2.85
C LYS A 218 19.92 3.55 1.48
N LEU A 219 18.97 4.25 0.87
CA LEU A 219 18.56 4.01 -0.52
C LEU A 219 19.69 4.33 -1.51
N HIS A 220 20.44 5.39 -1.25
CA HIS A 220 21.64 5.74 -2.01
C HIS A 220 22.85 4.86 -1.69
N GLY A 221 22.83 4.18 -0.53
CA GLY A 221 23.97 3.48 0.04
C GLY A 221 24.35 2.19 -0.68
N ALA A 222 25.27 1.48 -0.08
CA ALA A 222 26.00 0.33 -0.61
C ALA A 222 25.10 -0.78 -1.20
N GLY A 223 25.12 -0.93 -2.44
CA GLY A 223 24.21 -1.74 -3.24
C GLY A 223 23.23 -0.86 -3.98
N GLY A 224 23.47 0.42 -3.83
CA GLY A 224 22.67 1.55 -4.15
C GLY A 224 21.82 1.38 -5.34
N ASN A 225 20.58 1.58 -5.14
CA ASN A 225 19.66 1.80 -6.20
C ASN A 225 20.21 2.93 -7.06
N ALA A 226 20.67 2.59 -8.26
CA ALA A 226 21.13 3.57 -9.25
C ALA A 226 20.05 4.61 -9.61
N ALA A 227 18.83 4.38 -9.12
CA ALA A 227 17.68 5.21 -9.34
C ALA A 227 17.66 6.48 -8.47
N VAL A 228 18.18 6.41 -7.25
CA VAL A 228 18.22 7.57 -6.34
C VAL A 228 19.53 8.31 -6.54
N ARG A 229 19.55 9.27 -7.47
CA ARG A 229 20.76 9.94 -7.97
C ARG A 229 21.09 11.25 -7.29
N TYR A 230 20.18 11.75 -6.46
CA TYR A 230 20.28 13.10 -5.90
C TYR A 230 20.47 13.05 -4.38
N GLY A 231 21.08 14.06 -3.81
CA GLY A 231 21.13 14.24 -2.37
C GLY A 231 19.73 14.38 -1.77
N TYR A 232 19.60 14.15 -0.48
CA TYR A 232 18.32 14.28 0.20
C TYR A 232 17.73 15.69 0.02
N ASP A 233 16.55 15.73 -0.53
CA ASP A 233 15.68 16.89 -0.58
C ASP A 233 14.25 16.42 -0.22
N PRO A 234 13.67 16.87 0.89
CA PRO A 234 12.34 16.43 1.30
C PRO A 234 11.26 16.68 0.26
N LYS A 235 11.46 17.63 -0.66
CA LYS A 235 10.52 17.91 -1.74
C LYS A 235 10.58 16.87 -2.85
N ASN A 236 11.66 16.14 -2.97
CA ASN A 236 11.88 15.14 -4.03
C ASN A 236 11.99 13.72 -3.51
N CYS A 237 12.10 13.56 -2.19
CA CYS A 237 12.34 12.26 -1.58
C CYS A 237 11.15 11.33 -1.75
N VAL A 238 11.34 10.22 -2.47
CA VAL A 238 10.30 9.20 -2.68
C VAL A 238 9.81 8.59 -1.36
N LEU A 239 10.65 8.59 -0.32
CA LEU A 239 10.30 8.13 1.02
C LEU A 239 9.45 9.15 1.80
N ASN A 240 9.43 10.43 1.41
CA ASN A 240 8.57 11.42 2.06
C ASN A 240 7.11 11.25 1.59
N ALA A 241 6.53 10.12 1.90
CA ALA A 241 5.25 9.67 1.40
C ALA A 241 4.42 9.01 2.50
N THR A 242 3.12 9.20 2.45
CA THR A 242 2.13 8.52 3.28
C THR A 242 0.79 8.51 2.58
N ASP A 243 0.00 7.47 2.83
CA ASP A 243 -1.35 7.34 2.31
C ASP A 243 -2.36 7.22 3.44
N VAL A 244 -3.53 7.82 3.22
CA VAL A 244 -4.70 7.67 4.08
C VAL A 244 -5.86 7.23 3.21
N MET A 245 -6.43 6.07 3.50
CA MET A 245 -7.59 5.52 2.80
C MET A 245 -8.83 5.65 3.68
N LEU A 246 -9.81 6.38 3.18
CA LEU A 246 -11.11 6.61 3.79
C LEU A 246 -12.21 5.89 2.99
N ASP A 247 -13.46 6.05 3.36
CA ASP A 247 -14.57 5.39 2.67
C ASP A 247 -14.78 5.89 1.24
N GLN A 248 -14.62 7.19 1.01
CA GLN A 248 -14.86 7.81 -0.30
C GLN A 248 -13.61 8.40 -0.94
N MET A 249 -12.56 8.60 -0.18
CA MET A 249 -11.37 9.32 -0.59
C MET A 249 -10.09 8.59 -0.22
N MET A 250 -9.05 8.82 -0.99
CA MET A 250 -7.68 8.46 -0.64
C MET A 250 -6.77 9.68 -0.75
N TYR A 251 -5.94 9.89 0.26
CA TYR A 251 -4.92 10.93 0.27
C TYR A 251 -3.55 10.31 0.07
N SER A 252 -2.79 10.84 -0.87
CA SER A 252 -1.38 10.51 -1.09
C SER A 252 -0.57 11.79 -0.96
N VAL A 253 0.07 11.99 0.20
CA VAL A 253 0.71 13.26 0.56
C VAL A 253 2.08 13.04 1.18
N PRO A 254 2.96 14.07 1.23
CA PRO A 254 4.22 13.95 1.94
C PRO A 254 4.01 13.71 3.44
N ALA A 255 4.73 12.73 4.00
CA ALA A 255 4.66 12.36 5.41
C ALA A 255 4.96 13.55 6.35
N GLN A 256 5.94 14.38 6.00
CA GLN A 256 6.27 15.60 6.76
C GLN A 256 5.09 16.57 6.82
N GLN A 257 4.37 16.74 5.71
CA GLN A 257 3.24 17.65 5.64
C GLN A 257 2.03 17.10 6.39
N MET A 258 1.78 15.80 6.32
CA MET A 258 0.74 15.14 7.11
C MET A 258 1.01 15.32 8.61
N LEU A 259 2.24 15.05 9.06
CA LEU A 259 2.63 15.23 10.45
C LEU A 259 2.51 16.69 10.92
N ALA A 260 2.94 17.64 10.08
CA ALA A 260 2.81 19.08 10.36
C ALA A 260 1.34 19.50 10.42
N GLY A 261 0.49 19.01 9.51
CA GLY A 261 -0.95 19.27 9.49
C GLY A 261 -1.69 18.75 10.72
N ALA A 262 -1.19 17.69 11.35
CA ALA A 262 -1.73 17.19 12.62
C ALA A 262 -1.55 18.19 13.79
N GLY A 263 -0.71 19.21 13.64
CA GLY A 263 -0.48 20.26 14.63
C GLY A 263 0.42 19.81 15.79
N SER A 264 0.29 20.44 16.94
CA SER A 264 1.04 20.14 18.17
C SER A 264 0.16 19.46 19.22
N GLY A 265 0.79 18.83 20.22
CA GLY A 265 0.12 18.14 21.33
C GLY A 265 0.51 16.69 21.42
N THR A 266 -0.22 15.92 22.22
CA THR A 266 -0.06 14.46 22.32
C THR A 266 -0.48 13.77 21.00
N ALA A 267 -0.06 12.53 20.82
CA ALA A 267 -0.46 11.73 19.66
C ALA A 267 -1.99 11.61 19.54
N ASP A 268 -2.69 11.44 20.66
CA ASP A 268 -4.16 11.36 20.70
C ASP A 268 -4.83 12.67 20.29
N GLU A 269 -4.34 13.82 20.77
CA GLU A 269 -4.88 15.14 20.38
C GLU A 269 -4.64 15.43 18.90
N ARG A 270 -3.49 15.03 18.38
CA ARG A 270 -3.14 15.15 16.97
C ARG A 270 -4.01 14.22 16.11
N ALA A 271 -4.18 12.98 16.55
CA ALA A 271 -5.03 11.99 15.90
C ALA A 271 -6.48 12.45 15.84
N ALA A 272 -7.02 12.97 16.93
CA ALA A 272 -8.39 13.48 16.98
C ALA A 272 -8.63 14.64 15.98
N ARG A 273 -7.64 15.53 15.80
CA ARG A 273 -7.73 16.61 14.80
C ARG A 273 -7.69 16.10 13.37
N LEU A 274 -6.79 15.14 13.08
CA LEU A 274 -6.74 14.52 11.75
C LEU A 274 -8.04 13.78 11.44
N LEU A 275 -8.52 12.97 12.40
CA LEU A 275 -9.76 12.21 12.23
C LEU A 275 -10.96 13.11 11.97
N ALA A 276 -11.11 14.20 12.73
CA ALA A 276 -12.18 15.17 12.48
C ALA A 276 -12.11 15.79 11.08
N SER A 277 -10.90 16.00 10.55
CA SER A 277 -10.71 16.50 9.19
C SER A 277 -11.07 15.44 8.15
N PHE A 278 -10.68 14.19 8.37
CA PHE A 278 -11.00 13.07 7.48
C PHE A 278 -12.50 12.80 7.44
N ASP A 279 -13.16 12.77 8.59
CA ASP A 279 -14.61 12.58 8.69
C ASP A 279 -15.38 13.71 7.97
N ALA A 280 -14.92 14.95 8.10
CA ALA A 280 -15.53 16.08 7.38
C ALA A 280 -15.37 15.96 5.86
N MET A 281 -14.24 15.42 5.38
CA MET A 281 -14.02 15.23 3.95
C MET A 281 -14.85 14.07 3.39
N ASP A 282 -14.97 12.94 4.11
CA ASP A 282 -15.88 11.86 3.71
C ASP A 282 -17.34 12.34 3.67
N GLN A 283 -17.79 13.09 4.68
CA GLN A 283 -19.12 13.69 4.67
C GLN A 283 -19.34 14.63 3.49
N MET A 284 -18.33 15.42 3.13
CA MET A 284 -18.41 16.29 1.96
C MET A 284 -18.60 15.47 0.67
N MET A 285 -17.88 14.37 0.51
CA MET A 285 -18.02 13.49 -0.64
C MET A 285 -19.36 12.78 -0.67
N GLU A 286 -19.86 12.34 0.48
CA GLU A 286 -21.19 11.75 0.61
C GLU A 286 -22.27 12.75 0.13
N LEU A 287 -22.25 13.98 0.64
CA LEU A 287 -23.16 15.03 0.21
C LEU A 287 -23.05 15.31 -1.31
N PHE A 288 -21.84 15.31 -1.85
CA PHE A 288 -21.62 15.49 -3.28
C PHE A 288 -22.26 14.35 -4.08
N TYR A 289 -22.11 13.10 -3.66
CA TYR A 289 -22.73 11.96 -4.33
C TYR A 289 -24.26 11.98 -4.20
N GLN A 290 -24.79 12.32 -3.02
CA GLN A 290 -26.23 12.51 -2.82
C GLN A 290 -26.80 13.58 -3.76
N HIS A 291 -26.12 14.71 -3.91
CA HIS A 291 -26.52 15.75 -4.88
C HIS A 291 -26.50 15.27 -6.34
N LYS A 292 -25.66 14.30 -6.64
CA LYS A 292 -25.63 13.65 -7.97
C LYS A 292 -26.70 12.55 -8.10
N GLY A 293 -27.46 12.27 -7.07
CA GLY A 293 -28.47 11.19 -7.06
C GLY A 293 -27.86 9.80 -6.94
N LEU A 294 -26.66 9.70 -6.39
CA LEU A 294 -25.98 8.41 -6.13
C LEU A 294 -26.25 7.97 -4.71
N ALA A 295 -26.37 6.66 -4.50
CA ALA A 295 -26.57 6.06 -3.19
C ALA A 295 -26.00 4.63 -3.13
N ASP A 296 -25.73 4.14 -1.92
CA ASP A 296 -25.23 2.77 -1.69
C ASP A 296 -26.26 1.71 -2.10
N SER A 297 -27.54 2.01 -1.89
CA SER A 297 -28.62 1.12 -2.18
C SER A 297 -29.92 1.89 -2.46
N PHE A 298 -30.84 1.24 -3.14
CA PHE A 298 -32.19 1.74 -3.40
C PHE A 298 -33.23 0.74 -2.93
N ASP A 299 -34.41 1.24 -2.60
CA ASP A 299 -35.55 0.39 -2.22
C ASP A 299 -35.99 -0.55 -3.36
N ALA A 300 -36.42 -1.75 -3.00
CA ALA A 300 -36.74 -2.84 -3.91
C ALA A 300 -37.88 -2.56 -4.95
N GLY A 301 -38.51 -1.40 -4.89
CA GLY A 301 -39.54 -0.98 -5.85
C GLY A 301 -39.03 -0.13 -7.02
N THR A 302 -37.73 0.18 -7.04
CA THR A 302 -37.16 1.02 -8.09
C THR A 302 -36.68 0.18 -9.28
N ASP A 303 -36.80 0.68 -10.48
CA ASP A 303 -36.31 0.02 -11.70
C ASP A 303 -34.82 -0.36 -11.58
N ALA A 304 -34.53 -1.65 -11.74
CA ALA A 304 -33.19 -2.20 -11.58
C ALA A 304 -32.14 -1.54 -12.52
N ALA A 305 -32.55 -1.04 -13.68
CA ALA A 305 -31.69 -0.33 -14.61
C ALA A 305 -31.30 1.07 -14.06
N VAL A 306 -32.24 1.75 -13.41
CA VAL A 306 -32.01 3.04 -12.74
C VAL A 306 -31.11 2.87 -11.52
N ILE A 307 -31.38 1.85 -10.71
CA ILE A 307 -30.57 1.49 -9.54
C ILE A 307 -29.10 1.30 -9.94
N LYS A 308 -28.86 0.46 -10.95
CA LYS A 308 -27.49 0.12 -11.39
C LYS A 308 -26.72 1.33 -11.90
N SER A 309 -27.40 2.34 -12.44
CA SER A 309 -26.76 3.56 -12.94
C SER A 309 -26.46 4.60 -11.85
N ASN A 310 -27.09 4.48 -10.69
CA ASN A 310 -27.04 5.48 -9.61
C ASN A 310 -26.32 4.97 -8.34
N LEU A 311 -25.61 3.86 -8.43
CA LEU A 311 -24.77 3.39 -7.32
C LEU A 311 -23.52 4.25 -7.15
N LEU A 312 -23.04 4.34 -5.92
CA LEU A 312 -21.76 4.94 -5.60
C LEU A 312 -20.63 4.31 -6.43
N PRO A 313 -19.61 5.09 -6.81
CA PRO A 313 -18.46 4.52 -7.48
C PRO A 313 -17.74 3.51 -6.58
N SER A 314 -17.21 2.46 -7.18
CA SER A 314 -16.32 1.49 -6.52
C SER A 314 -14.86 1.93 -6.53
N GLN A 315 -14.60 3.20 -6.75
CA GLN A 315 -13.27 3.80 -6.82
C GLN A 315 -13.24 5.05 -5.93
N HIS A 316 -12.11 5.27 -5.32
CA HIS A 316 -11.90 6.47 -4.50
C HIS A 316 -11.53 7.69 -5.34
N LEU A 317 -11.97 8.86 -4.90
CA LEU A 317 -11.34 10.11 -5.31
C LEU A 317 -9.94 10.16 -4.66
N ASN A 318 -8.91 10.10 -5.48
CA ASN A 318 -7.54 10.17 -4.99
C ASN A 318 -7.03 11.62 -5.03
N ILE A 319 -6.86 12.22 -3.86
CA ILE A 319 -6.18 13.50 -3.70
C ILE A 319 -4.70 13.23 -3.52
N ARG A 320 -3.94 13.60 -4.54
CA ARG A 320 -2.50 13.42 -4.58
C ARG A 320 -1.78 14.76 -4.52
N TYR A 321 -0.85 14.88 -3.58
CA TYR A 321 0.10 15.98 -3.63
C TYR A 321 0.98 15.83 -4.88
N THR A 322 1.08 16.88 -5.66
CA THR A 322 2.01 16.92 -6.78
C THR A 322 2.87 18.17 -6.67
N ARG A 323 4.18 18.01 -6.85
CA ARG A 323 5.11 19.11 -6.90
C ARG A 323 4.95 19.95 -8.17
N MET A 324 4.39 19.35 -9.17
CA MET A 324 4.31 19.94 -10.48
C MET A 324 3.16 20.94 -10.54
N PHE A 325 3.49 22.25 -10.42
CA PHE A 325 2.65 23.14 -11.21
C PHE A 325 3.28 24.49 -11.47
N ALA A 326 3.84 24.61 -12.64
CA ALA A 326 3.91 25.87 -13.36
C ALA A 326 2.60 26.18 -14.12
N GLY A 327 1.47 25.56 -13.81
CA GLY A 327 0.21 25.76 -14.52
C GLY A 327 -1.00 25.53 -13.64
N ALA A 328 -2.00 26.39 -13.72
CA ALA A 328 -3.27 26.17 -13.08
C ALA A 328 -4.01 25.01 -13.78
N PHE A 329 -4.37 23.97 -13.03
CA PHE A 329 -5.39 23.03 -13.45
C PHE A 329 -6.71 23.44 -12.84
N MET A 330 -7.51 24.10 -13.63
CA MET A 330 -8.94 24.10 -13.41
C MET A 330 -9.53 23.21 -14.50
N TYR A 331 -10.04 22.10 -14.10
CA TYR A 331 -10.88 21.26 -14.94
C TYR A 331 -12.31 21.34 -14.45
#